data_e7b92b1ab87d98dc795e5e0e46272d73
#
_entry.id   e7b92b1ab87d98dc795e5e0e46272d73
#
_cell.length_a   1.000
_cell.length_b   1.000
_cell.length_c   1.000
_cell.angle_alpha   90.00
_cell.angle_beta   90.00
_cell.angle_gamma   90.00
#
_symmetry.space_group_name_H-M   'P 1'
#
loop_
_entity.id
_entity.type
_entity.pdbx_description
1 polymer ?
#
loop_
_entity_poly.entity_id
_entity_poly.type
_entity_poly.pdbx_seq_one_letter_code
_entity_poly.pdbx_strand_id
1 'polypeptide(L)'
;MPLEDTDTDARTPYQLPFPQDALQEIVIPKAIPDDERVWVPQAENVAFRPLCLNRSQGYWMNLLRVRKSGVLSRHRHPQAVHGLVLRGRWHYLEHDWVAEEGGYVFEAPGETHTLVVPDDVDEMITMFQVNGVMLYVDPYGKTMGYEDVFTKIDMCRAHYEKVGLGADYVDQFVR
;
A
#
# COMPACT_ATOMS: atom_id res chain seq x y z
N MET A 1 3.89 1.73 -32.67
CA MET A 1 4.88 2.20 -33.66
C MET A 1 5.90 3.03 -32.89
N PRO A 2 7.19 2.67 -32.83
CA PRO A 2 8.18 3.57 -32.26
C PRO A 2 8.15 4.87 -33.06
N LEU A 3 8.13 6.00 -32.37
CA LEU A 3 8.34 7.30 -33.02
C LEU A 3 9.76 7.28 -33.60
N GLU A 4 9.92 7.62 -34.87
CA GLU A 4 11.24 7.86 -35.39
C GLU A 4 11.84 9.01 -34.59
N ASP A 5 12.98 8.75 -33.98
CA ASP A 5 13.72 9.74 -33.19
C ASP A 5 14.30 10.75 -34.19
N THR A 6 13.58 11.86 -34.38
CA THR A 6 14.02 13.00 -35.15
C THR A 6 14.74 14.04 -34.29
N ASP A 7 14.85 13.76 -32.97
CA ASP A 7 15.54 14.63 -32.05
C ASP A 7 17.04 14.33 -32.06
N THR A 8 17.83 15.28 -32.48
CA THR A 8 19.29 15.21 -32.49
C THR A 8 19.89 15.34 -31.09
N ASP A 9 19.07 15.66 -30.06
CA ASP A 9 19.48 15.73 -28.66
C ASP A 9 18.47 15.03 -27.74
N ALA A 10 18.55 13.69 -27.67
CA ALA A 10 17.72 12.85 -26.83
C ALA A 10 17.82 13.17 -25.32
N ARG A 11 18.73 14.03 -24.89
CA ARG A 11 18.90 14.46 -23.49
C ARG A 11 18.24 15.80 -23.19
N THR A 12 17.73 16.50 -24.21
CA THR A 12 17.01 17.77 -23.99
C THR A 12 15.68 17.49 -23.29
N PRO A 13 15.46 18.03 -22.08
CA PRO A 13 14.18 17.88 -21.40
C PRO A 13 13.05 18.50 -22.21
N TYR A 14 11.82 18.04 -21.97
CA TYR A 14 10.62 18.66 -22.54
C TYR A 14 10.56 20.15 -22.18
N GLN A 15 10.35 21.00 -23.17
CA GLN A 15 10.50 22.47 -23.08
C GLN A 15 9.16 23.21 -22.89
N LEU A 16 8.03 22.55 -23.10
CA LEU A 16 6.74 23.20 -22.95
C LEU A 16 6.23 23.13 -21.51
N PRO A 17 5.41 24.09 -21.05
CA PRO A 17 4.85 24.06 -19.70
C PRO A 17 3.87 22.90 -19.55
N PHE A 18 3.87 22.28 -18.35
CA PHE A 18 2.82 21.34 -17.96
C PHE A 18 1.47 22.05 -17.82
N PRO A 19 0.33 21.31 -17.95
CA PRO A 19 -1.00 21.90 -17.72
C PRO A 19 -1.07 22.56 -16.33
N GLN A 20 -1.63 23.76 -16.27
CA GLN A 20 -1.66 24.58 -15.02
C GLN A 20 -2.34 23.87 -13.86
N ASP A 21 -3.37 23.05 -14.14
CA ASP A 21 -4.17 22.36 -13.14
C ASP A 21 -3.73 20.89 -12.93
N ALA A 22 -2.60 20.49 -13.48
CA ALA A 22 -2.05 19.15 -13.26
C ALA A 22 -1.63 18.99 -11.81
N LEU A 23 -2.04 17.88 -11.17
CA LEU A 23 -1.56 17.53 -9.85
C LEU A 23 -0.06 17.23 -9.89
N GLN A 24 0.64 17.58 -8.83
CA GLN A 24 2.05 17.26 -8.70
C GLN A 24 2.26 15.74 -8.57
N GLU A 25 3.38 15.28 -9.12
CA GLU A 25 3.81 13.90 -8.93
C GLU A 25 4.05 13.57 -7.46
N ILE A 26 3.85 12.31 -7.09
CA ILE A 26 4.34 11.75 -5.82
C ILE A 26 5.65 11.04 -6.15
N VAL A 27 6.76 11.55 -5.64
CA VAL A 27 8.07 10.93 -5.80
C VAL A 27 8.61 10.53 -4.43
N ILE A 28 8.82 9.24 -4.23
CA ILE A 28 9.38 8.68 -3.00
C ILE A 28 10.63 7.89 -3.38
N PRO A 29 11.82 8.53 -3.42
CA PRO A 29 13.05 7.90 -3.93
C PRO A 29 13.47 6.64 -3.18
N LYS A 30 13.10 6.52 -1.89
CA LYS A 30 13.34 5.35 -1.05
C LYS A 30 12.02 4.94 -0.39
N ALA A 31 11.30 4.00 -1.02
CA ALA A 31 9.99 3.58 -0.54
C ALA A 31 10.06 2.85 0.82
N ILE A 32 11.08 2.02 1.06
CA ILE A 32 11.37 1.45 2.38
C ILE A 32 12.28 2.42 3.13
N PRO A 33 11.75 3.21 4.10
CA PRO A 33 12.50 4.26 4.77
C PRO A 33 13.34 3.72 5.93
N ASP A 34 14.34 4.52 6.34
CA ASP A 34 15.08 4.31 7.59
C ASP A 34 14.38 4.98 8.78
N ASP A 35 13.57 6.02 8.53
CA ASP A 35 12.83 6.74 9.58
C ASP A 35 11.60 5.96 10.01
N GLU A 36 11.62 5.41 11.21
CA GLU A 36 10.52 4.63 11.78
C GLU A 36 9.24 5.45 12.00
N ARG A 37 9.35 6.78 12.11
CA ARG A 37 8.20 7.67 12.34
C ARG A 37 7.21 7.67 11.17
N VAL A 38 7.66 7.34 9.95
CA VAL A 38 6.78 7.31 8.78
C VAL A 38 5.95 6.04 8.65
N TRP A 39 6.21 5.03 9.51
CA TRP A 39 5.42 3.82 9.59
C TRP A 39 4.25 4.01 10.56
N VAL A 40 3.03 3.96 10.03
CA VAL A 40 1.79 4.12 10.77
C VAL A 40 1.37 2.78 11.37
N PRO A 41 1.32 2.63 12.70
CA PRO A 41 0.88 1.39 13.34
C PRO A 41 -0.57 1.06 12.99
N GLN A 42 -0.84 -0.20 12.64
CA GLN A 42 -2.18 -0.71 12.35
C GLN A 42 -2.62 -1.75 13.38
N ALA A 43 -1.67 -2.60 13.82
CA ALA A 43 -1.84 -3.57 14.89
C ALA A 43 -0.49 -3.82 15.55
N GLU A 44 -0.45 -4.72 16.55
CA GLU A 44 0.82 -5.15 17.14
C GLU A 44 1.72 -5.77 16.05
N ASN A 45 2.95 -5.26 15.91
CA ASN A 45 3.93 -5.66 14.89
C ASN A 45 3.51 -5.46 13.42
N VAL A 46 2.40 -4.78 13.18
CA VAL A 46 1.88 -4.46 11.85
C VAL A 46 1.84 -2.96 11.68
N ALA A 47 2.48 -2.46 10.64
CA ALA A 47 2.46 -1.05 10.29
C ALA A 47 2.35 -0.88 8.77
N PHE A 48 1.86 0.26 8.34
CA PHE A 48 1.88 0.61 6.93
C PHE A 48 2.56 1.97 6.70
N ARG A 49 3.09 2.14 5.51
CA ARG A 49 3.55 3.42 5.01
C ARG A 49 2.75 3.81 3.78
N PRO A 50 2.05 4.97 3.77
CA PRO A 50 1.32 5.41 2.59
C PRO A 50 2.29 5.78 1.46
N LEU A 51 1.89 5.44 0.22
CA LEU A 51 2.57 5.84 -1.01
C LEU A 51 1.67 6.75 -1.84
N CYS A 52 0.39 6.40 -1.96
CA CYS A 52 -0.64 7.21 -2.63
C CYS A 52 -2.00 6.94 -1.98
N LEU A 53 -2.68 7.99 -1.58
CA LEU A 53 -4.01 7.97 -0.98
C LEU A 53 -4.96 8.74 -1.90
N ASN A 54 -5.60 8.04 -2.84
CA ASN A 54 -6.41 8.68 -3.88
C ASN A 54 -7.87 8.77 -3.46
N ARG A 55 -8.28 9.97 -3.02
CA ARG A 55 -9.66 10.26 -2.57
C ARG A 55 -10.67 10.30 -3.72
N SER A 56 -10.22 10.72 -4.90
CA SER A 56 -11.11 10.88 -6.05
C SER A 56 -11.48 9.55 -6.71
N GLN A 57 -10.60 8.56 -6.65
CA GLN A 57 -10.83 7.21 -7.20
C GLN A 57 -11.07 6.15 -6.11
N GLY A 58 -10.92 6.52 -4.83
CA GLY A 58 -11.23 5.64 -3.71
C GLY A 58 -10.27 4.45 -3.60
N TYR A 59 -8.97 4.63 -3.87
CA TYR A 59 -7.96 3.58 -3.63
C TYR A 59 -6.81 4.10 -2.77
N TRP A 60 -6.06 3.18 -2.19
CA TRP A 60 -4.78 3.50 -1.56
C TRP A 60 -3.68 2.55 -2.00
N MET A 61 -2.47 3.08 -2.07
CA MET A 61 -1.24 2.31 -2.20
C MET A 61 -0.40 2.52 -0.95
N ASN A 62 0.05 1.43 -0.37
CA ASN A 62 0.93 1.47 0.80
C ASN A 62 1.91 0.31 0.80
N LEU A 63 2.98 0.45 1.55
CA LEU A 63 3.74 -0.69 2.03
C LEU A 63 3.07 -1.21 3.30
N LEU A 64 2.77 -2.50 3.35
CA LEU A 64 2.44 -3.21 4.59
C LEU A 64 3.72 -3.84 5.11
N ARG A 65 4.04 -3.59 6.39
CA ARG A 65 5.16 -4.21 7.08
C ARG A 65 4.67 -5.03 8.26
N VAL A 66 5.17 -6.24 8.36
CA VAL A 66 4.92 -7.13 9.48
C VAL A 66 6.25 -7.57 10.05
N ARG A 67 6.51 -7.26 11.32
CA ARG A 67 7.74 -7.57 12.05
C ARG A 67 7.49 -8.65 13.10
N LYS A 68 7.00 -9.72 12.77
CA LYS A 68 6.81 -10.94 13.54
C LYS A 68 5.86 -11.83 12.79
N SER A 69 6.15 -13.10 12.79
CA SER A 69 5.27 -14.11 12.22
C SER A 69 3.88 -14.12 12.85
N GLY A 70 2.92 -14.64 12.14
CA GLY A 70 1.59 -14.89 12.65
C GLY A 70 0.47 -14.65 11.65
N VAL A 71 -0.75 -14.86 12.14
CA VAL A 71 -1.99 -14.60 11.42
C VAL A 71 -2.39 -13.16 11.65
N LEU A 72 -2.51 -12.38 10.57
CA LEU A 72 -2.83 -10.96 10.67
C LEU A 72 -4.32 -10.71 10.78
N SER A 73 -5.03 -10.89 9.67
CA SER A 73 -6.45 -10.56 9.62
C SER A 73 -7.16 -11.38 8.56
N ARG A 74 -8.41 -11.72 8.84
CA ARG A 74 -9.32 -12.22 7.82
C ARG A 74 -10.10 -11.03 7.27
N HIS A 75 -10.06 -10.89 5.96
CA HIS A 75 -10.70 -9.76 5.31
C HIS A 75 -11.19 -10.12 3.92
N ARG A 76 -12.07 -9.27 3.41
CA ARG A 76 -12.67 -9.37 2.09
C ARG A 76 -12.45 -8.08 1.31
N HIS A 77 -12.10 -8.22 0.05
CA HIS A 77 -12.02 -7.11 -0.90
C HIS A 77 -13.18 -7.15 -1.89
N PRO A 78 -14.14 -6.20 -1.85
CA PRO A 78 -15.17 -6.09 -2.89
C PRO A 78 -14.61 -5.73 -4.26
N GLN A 79 -13.41 -5.14 -4.32
CA GLN A 79 -12.69 -4.78 -5.53
C GLN A 79 -11.31 -5.43 -5.55
N ALA A 80 -10.65 -5.38 -6.72
CA ALA A 80 -9.35 -6.00 -6.92
C ALA A 80 -8.25 -5.36 -6.06
N VAL A 81 -7.28 -6.18 -5.65
CA VAL A 81 -6.04 -5.77 -5.00
C VAL A 81 -4.84 -6.26 -5.81
N HIS A 82 -3.80 -5.45 -5.84
CA HIS A 82 -2.50 -5.79 -6.42
C HIS A 82 -1.44 -5.78 -5.33
N GLY A 83 -0.67 -6.86 -5.21
CA GLY A 83 0.43 -7.00 -4.27
C GLY A 83 1.75 -7.27 -4.98
N LEU A 84 2.83 -6.60 -4.53
CA LEU A 84 4.20 -6.88 -4.94
C LEU A 84 5.05 -7.07 -3.69
N VAL A 85 5.60 -8.26 -3.51
CA VAL A 85 6.44 -8.58 -2.34
C VAL A 85 7.82 -7.97 -2.50
N LEU A 86 8.20 -7.10 -1.57
CA LEU A 86 9.50 -6.40 -1.57
C LEU A 86 10.50 -7.02 -0.62
N ARG A 87 10.02 -7.75 0.40
CA ARG A 87 10.86 -8.47 1.38
C ARG A 87 10.08 -9.58 2.04
N GLY A 88 10.76 -10.70 2.34
CA GLY A 88 10.17 -11.84 3.02
C GLY A 88 9.17 -12.60 2.18
N ARG A 89 8.21 -13.25 2.83
CA ARG A 89 7.14 -14.00 2.18
C ARG A 89 5.90 -14.09 3.06
N TRP A 90 4.78 -14.38 2.43
CA TRP A 90 3.49 -14.57 3.09
C TRP A 90 2.58 -15.47 2.24
N HIS A 91 1.49 -15.94 2.82
CA HIS A 91 0.46 -16.70 2.11
C HIS A 91 -0.92 -16.43 2.74
N TYR A 92 -1.97 -16.94 2.13
CA TYR A 92 -3.30 -16.99 2.72
C TYR A 92 -3.59 -18.40 3.24
N LEU A 93 -4.33 -18.52 4.36
CA LEU A 93 -4.76 -19.82 4.88
C LEU A 93 -5.62 -20.59 3.88
N GLU A 94 -6.34 -19.87 3.03
CA GLU A 94 -7.27 -20.39 2.04
C GLU A 94 -6.59 -20.90 0.76
N HIS A 95 -5.27 -20.70 0.62
CA HIS A 95 -4.50 -21.04 -0.58
C HIS A 95 -3.25 -21.85 -0.28
N ASP A 96 -2.77 -22.57 -1.28
CA ASP A 96 -1.57 -23.44 -1.22
C ASP A 96 -0.30 -22.81 -1.81
N TRP A 97 -0.43 -21.58 -2.38
CA TRP A 97 0.72 -20.81 -2.88
C TRP A 97 1.34 -19.93 -1.79
N VAL A 98 2.59 -19.57 -1.98
CA VAL A 98 3.34 -18.61 -1.16
C VAL A 98 3.81 -17.46 -2.04
N ALA A 99 3.54 -16.23 -1.64
CA ALA A 99 4.08 -15.03 -2.27
C ALA A 99 5.46 -14.74 -1.66
N GLU A 100 6.50 -14.80 -2.48
CA GLU A 100 7.89 -14.60 -2.09
C GLU A 100 8.43 -13.25 -2.60
N GLU A 101 9.61 -12.84 -2.13
CA GLU A 101 10.27 -11.61 -2.58
C GLU A 101 10.38 -11.54 -4.11
N GLY A 102 9.94 -10.43 -4.71
CA GLY A 102 9.78 -10.24 -6.16
C GLY A 102 8.48 -10.80 -6.72
N GLY A 103 7.70 -11.54 -5.93
CA GLY A 103 6.42 -12.12 -6.35
C GLY A 103 5.31 -11.07 -6.48
N TYR A 104 4.40 -11.31 -7.42
CA TYR A 104 3.22 -10.49 -7.66
C TYR A 104 1.95 -11.29 -7.43
N VAL A 105 0.98 -10.67 -6.76
CA VAL A 105 -0.34 -11.24 -6.48
C VAL A 105 -1.43 -10.33 -7.02
N PHE A 106 -2.38 -10.91 -7.71
CA PHE A 106 -3.65 -10.27 -8.07
C PHE A 106 -4.77 -10.94 -7.27
N GLU A 107 -5.43 -10.19 -6.42
CA GLU A 107 -6.57 -10.65 -5.65
C GLU A 107 -7.86 -10.26 -6.36
N ALA A 108 -8.63 -11.26 -6.75
CA ALA A 108 -9.87 -11.04 -7.48
C ALA A 108 -10.95 -10.37 -6.60
N PRO A 109 -11.82 -9.52 -7.18
CA PRO A 109 -12.94 -8.95 -6.45
C PRO A 109 -13.82 -10.00 -5.79
N GLY A 110 -14.13 -9.78 -4.49
CA GLY A 110 -15.05 -10.63 -3.73
C GLY A 110 -14.39 -11.76 -2.97
N GLU A 111 -13.09 -11.99 -3.14
CA GLU A 111 -12.35 -13.00 -2.40
C GLU A 111 -12.23 -12.62 -0.91
N THR A 112 -12.26 -13.64 -0.06
CA THR A 112 -12.09 -13.53 1.39
C THR A 112 -10.94 -14.41 1.82
N HIS A 113 -9.97 -13.84 2.54
CA HIS A 113 -8.76 -14.56 2.89
C HIS A 113 -8.13 -14.08 4.22
N THR A 114 -7.24 -14.91 4.76
CA THR A 114 -6.55 -14.68 6.02
C THR A 114 -5.05 -14.66 5.77
N LEU A 115 -4.41 -13.50 5.91
CA LEU A 115 -2.98 -13.33 5.67
C LEU A 115 -2.15 -13.93 6.81
N VAL A 116 -1.14 -14.70 6.44
CA VAL A 116 -0.19 -15.34 7.36
C VAL A 116 1.24 -15.02 6.93
N VAL A 117 2.05 -14.63 7.91
CA VAL A 117 3.51 -14.53 7.77
C VAL A 117 4.13 -15.72 8.49
N PRO A 118 4.91 -16.59 7.81
CA PRO A 118 5.52 -17.79 8.41
C PRO A 118 6.47 -17.49 9.57
N ASP A 119 6.62 -18.45 10.48
CA ASP A 119 7.37 -18.30 11.74
C ASP A 119 8.87 -18.00 11.57
N ASP A 120 9.44 -18.38 10.44
CA ASP A 120 10.85 -18.14 10.08
C ASP A 120 11.07 -16.84 9.30
N VAL A 121 10.06 -15.95 9.23
CA VAL A 121 10.13 -14.64 8.59
C VAL A 121 10.19 -13.54 9.64
N ASP A 122 11.35 -12.88 9.78
CA ASP A 122 11.55 -11.79 10.74
C ASP A 122 10.82 -10.51 10.33
N GLU A 123 10.78 -10.22 9.02
CA GLU A 123 10.10 -9.05 8.47
C GLU A 123 9.54 -9.33 7.07
N MET A 124 8.28 -9.04 6.89
CA MET A 124 7.62 -9.01 5.59
C MET A 124 7.30 -7.57 5.20
N ILE A 125 7.61 -7.19 3.95
CA ILE A 125 7.18 -5.92 3.35
C ILE A 125 6.58 -6.20 1.98
N THR A 126 5.31 -5.85 1.83
CA THR A 126 4.58 -5.96 0.55
C THR A 126 3.95 -4.63 0.21
N MET A 127 4.13 -4.17 -1.02
CA MET A 127 3.37 -3.07 -1.58
C MET A 127 2.00 -3.59 -1.98
N PHE A 128 0.95 -2.97 -1.46
CA PHE A 128 -0.43 -3.24 -1.87
C PHE A 128 -1.07 -1.98 -2.47
N GLN A 129 -1.77 -2.18 -3.58
CA GLN A 129 -2.79 -1.25 -4.07
C GLN A 129 -4.15 -1.88 -3.79
N VAL A 130 -4.92 -1.24 -2.93
CA VAL A 130 -6.26 -1.69 -2.53
C VAL A 130 -7.29 -0.72 -3.07
N ASN A 131 -8.24 -1.23 -3.86
CA ASN A 131 -9.31 -0.43 -4.43
C ASN A 131 -10.56 -0.49 -3.56
N GLY A 132 -11.21 0.66 -3.35
CA GLY A 132 -12.46 0.79 -2.61
C GLY A 132 -12.30 0.59 -1.11
N VAL A 133 -12.77 -0.53 -0.58
CA VAL A 133 -12.84 -0.84 0.85
C VAL A 133 -12.31 -2.24 1.13
N MET A 134 -11.65 -2.39 2.27
CA MET A 134 -11.32 -3.68 2.86
C MET A 134 -12.25 -3.93 4.05
N LEU A 135 -12.94 -5.06 4.07
CA LEU A 135 -13.89 -5.45 5.11
C LEU A 135 -13.26 -6.52 5.99
N TYR A 136 -13.06 -6.25 7.27
CA TYR A 136 -12.71 -7.27 8.25
C TYR A 136 -13.91 -8.15 8.54
N VAL A 137 -13.71 -9.47 8.49
CA VAL A 137 -14.79 -10.44 8.70
C VAL A 137 -14.41 -11.54 9.70
N ASP A 138 -15.41 -12.06 10.37
CA ASP A 138 -15.26 -13.27 11.20
C ASP A 138 -15.18 -14.54 10.31
N PRO A 139 -14.92 -15.74 10.86
CA PRO A 139 -14.86 -16.98 10.07
C PRO A 139 -16.14 -17.33 9.31
N TYR A 140 -17.25 -16.70 9.64
CA TYR A 140 -18.56 -16.95 9.04
C TYR A 140 -19.01 -15.84 8.08
N GLY A 141 -18.10 -14.86 7.82
CA GLY A 141 -18.34 -13.77 6.85
C GLY A 141 -19.07 -12.55 7.42
N LYS A 142 -19.32 -12.49 8.74
CA LYS A 142 -19.90 -11.31 9.37
C LYS A 142 -18.87 -10.17 9.40
N THR A 143 -19.25 -9.00 8.91
CA THR A 143 -18.40 -7.81 8.93
C THR A 143 -18.17 -7.34 10.37
N MET A 144 -16.90 -7.14 10.73
CA MET A 144 -16.44 -6.70 12.05
C MET A 144 -15.90 -5.25 12.02
N GLY A 145 -15.55 -4.75 10.85
CA GLY A 145 -14.99 -3.42 10.65
C GLY A 145 -14.56 -3.23 9.20
N TYR A 146 -14.02 -2.08 8.89
CA TYR A 146 -13.54 -1.77 7.55
C TYR A 146 -12.36 -0.81 7.57
N GLU A 147 -11.64 -0.77 6.46
CA GLU A 147 -10.69 0.27 6.10
C GLU A 147 -10.94 0.75 4.68
N ASP A 148 -10.77 2.05 4.47
CA ASP A 148 -10.81 2.72 3.17
C ASP A 148 -9.74 3.81 3.10
N VAL A 149 -9.68 4.56 2.02
CA VAL A 149 -8.71 5.65 1.85
C VAL A 149 -8.86 6.73 2.92
N PHE A 150 -10.08 7.00 3.40
CA PHE A 150 -10.33 8.04 4.40
C PHE A 150 -9.86 7.59 5.78
N THR A 151 -10.18 6.35 6.19
CA THR A 151 -9.67 5.79 7.45
C THR A 151 -8.14 5.72 7.45
N LYS A 152 -7.49 5.40 6.31
CA LYS A 152 -6.02 5.45 6.17
C LYS A 152 -5.47 6.86 6.36
N ILE A 153 -6.11 7.88 5.79
CA ILE A 153 -5.72 9.29 5.99
C ILE A 153 -5.82 9.69 7.46
N ASP A 154 -6.93 9.32 8.14
CA ASP A 154 -7.14 9.66 9.55
C ASP A 154 -6.11 8.98 10.46
N MET A 155 -5.79 7.70 10.21
CA MET A 155 -4.73 6.99 10.93
C MET A 155 -3.36 7.67 10.73
N CYS A 156 -3.04 8.08 9.50
CA CYS A 156 -1.81 8.80 9.20
C CYS A 156 -1.73 10.13 9.96
N ARG A 157 -2.78 10.95 9.92
CA ARG A 157 -2.82 12.23 10.62
C ARG A 157 -2.60 12.09 12.11
N ALA A 158 -3.34 11.19 12.75
CA ALA A 158 -3.21 10.93 14.18
C ALA A 158 -1.80 10.45 14.56
N HIS A 159 -1.22 9.56 13.76
CA HIS A 159 0.13 9.04 14.01
C HIS A 159 1.20 10.10 13.80
N TYR A 160 1.19 10.81 12.66
CA TYR A 160 2.23 11.80 12.32
C TYR A 160 2.24 12.99 13.29
N GLU A 161 1.07 13.42 13.76
CA GLU A 161 1.00 14.40 14.85
C GLU A 161 1.67 13.86 16.13
N LYS A 162 1.35 12.64 16.52
CA LYS A 162 1.89 12.00 17.73
C LYS A 162 3.43 11.86 17.70
N VAL A 163 4.02 11.60 16.52
CA VAL A 163 5.46 11.39 16.38
C VAL A 163 6.22 12.65 15.99
N GLY A 164 5.56 13.82 15.95
CA GLY A 164 6.16 15.11 15.71
C GLY A 164 6.52 15.40 14.25
N LEU A 165 5.90 14.71 13.30
CA LEU A 165 5.98 15.05 11.87
C LEU A 165 4.92 16.07 11.45
N GLY A 166 3.86 16.27 12.26
CA GLY A 166 2.68 17.08 11.97
C GLY A 166 1.59 16.30 11.25
N ALA A 167 0.33 16.63 11.56
CA ALA A 167 -0.83 15.95 10.96
C ALA A 167 -0.92 16.12 9.44
N ASP A 168 -0.38 17.21 8.90
CA ASP A 168 -0.33 17.55 7.48
C ASP A 168 0.75 16.79 6.69
N TYR A 169 1.66 16.09 7.37
CA TYR A 169 2.67 15.28 6.71
C TYR A 169 2.07 14.26 5.71
N VAL A 170 0.84 13.79 5.95
CA VAL A 170 0.13 12.88 5.05
C VAL A 170 -0.27 13.51 3.72
N ASP A 171 -0.45 14.82 3.66
CA ASP A 171 -1.05 15.51 2.51
C ASP A 171 -0.20 15.38 1.23
N GLN A 172 1.12 15.17 1.36
CA GLN A 172 2.01 14.88 0.23
C GLN A 172 1.64 13.59 -0.52
N PHE A 173 0.96 12.63 0.12
CA PHE A 173 0.53 11.35 -0.46
C PHE A 173 -0.91 11.38 -0.97
N VAL A 174 -1.67 12.45 -0.71
CA VAL A 174 -3.10 12.55 -1.03
C VAL A 174 -3.32 13.05 -2.47
N ARG A 175 -4.26 12.40 -3.22
CA ARG A 175 -4.68 12.77 -4.58
C ARG A 175 -6.20 12.73 -4.73
#